data_dc3ffb2be2160c89ade92935727425f4
#
_entry.id   dc3ffb2be2160c89ade92935727425f4
#
_cell.length_a   1.000
_cell.length_b   1.000
_cell.length_c   1.000
_cell.angle_alpha   90.00
_cell.angle_beta   90.00
_cell.angle_gamma   90.00
#
_symmetry.space_group_name_H-M   'P 1'
#
loop_
_entity.id
_entity.type
_entity.pdbx_description
1 polymer ?
#
loop_
_entity_poly.entity_id
_entity_poly.type
_entity_poly.pdbx_seq_one_letter_code
_entity_poly.pdbx_strand_id
1 'polypeptide(L)'
;MNRLTFVFSGALLAAFSSSAVPCMLYDQAEPVDLPEVLRTFDGRTVTDVGTWETLRRPEIIRFLERNVYGLRPVERPADLKFSQTGADEVVLDGRAVRKRMCASFSGPRGAWRFGFYAFIPSSATAESPVASFLLICNRNLSEWADPELKMRSEFFPVEKIIGRGYAALVFKNTELASDSDDYRPHLRPDGSVRHFDPDFTNGFYACWAERRTETSWGAVSAWAWGASRVMDWIETEARLDAGKVAVVGHSRGGKTSLWAAASDERFAMACVNNSGCCGAKLNHVAVPLSETIGQDNNNNPHWFARSYRRFNGRDFLIPFDQHWIVALVAPRLIYIASASYDTGAGPWGEFLTARCATEVWRLYGARGLVENHFYAVGRPFHEGRIGYHLRKGEHDLKLEDWNNFMDFADRHGWRAKCSGPVR
;
A
#
# COMPACT_ATOMS: atom_id res chain seq x y z
N MET A 1 10.39 6.12 -56.11
CA MET A 1 11.59 6.21 -55.24
C MET A 1 11.71 7.66 -54.77
N ASN A 2 11.10 8.01 -53.66
CA ASN A 2 11.30 9.32 -53.03
C ASN A 2 11.58 9.07 -51.55
N ARG A 3 12.81 9.35 -51.17
CA ARG A 3 13.23 9.37 -49.77
C ARG A 3 12.75 10.69 -49.16
N LEU A 4 11.87 10.62 -48.16
CA LEU A 4 11.57 11.75 -47.27
C LEU A 4 12.62 11.74 -46.14
N THR A 5 13.48 12.74 -46.20
CA THR A 5 14.45 13.06 -45.14
C THR A 5 13.74 13.94 -44.12
N PHE A 6 13.50 13.42 -42.92
CA PHE A 6 13.07 14.25 -41.79
C PHE A 6 14.28 14.98 -41.20
N VAL A 7 14.28 16.29 -41.37
CA VAL A 7 15.21 17.21 -40.72
C VAL A 7 14.67 17.47 -39.33
N PHE A 8 15.35 16.93 -38.30
CA PHE A 8 15.17 17.38 -36.92
C PHE A 8 15.81 18.76 -36.78
N SER A 9 14.97 19.79 -36.66
CA SER A 9 15.42 21.14 -36.25
C SER A 9 15.74 21.13 -34.79
N GLY A 10 17.02 21.18 -34.44
CA GLY A 10 17.51 21.42 -33.10
C GLY A 10 17.35 22.88 -32.72
N ALA A 11 16.53 23.14 -31.72
CA ALA A 11 16.64 24.31 -30.82
C ALA A 11 15.51 24.22 -29.79
N LEU A 12 15.80 23.85 -28.56
CA LEU A 12 15.50 24.51 -27.28
C LEU A 12 15.86 23.57 -26.12
N LEU A 13 17.15 23.47 -25.84
CA LEU A 13 17.55 23.14 -24.46
C LEU A 13 17.41 24.45 -23.66
N ALA A 14 16.20 24.80 -23.28
CA ALA A 14 15.98 25.77 -22.23
C ALA A 14 16.13 25.04 -20.89
N ALA A 15 17.01 25.55 -20.05
CA ALA A 15 17.20 25.15 -18.68
C ALA A 15 15.85 25.22 -17.94
N PHE A 16 15.19 24.08 -17.74
CA PHE A 16 14.08 23.97 -16.82
C PHE A 16 14.67 23.96 -15.40
N SER A 17 14.71 25.14 -14.79
CA SER A 17 14.65 25.25 -13.33
C SER A 17 13.43 24.46 -12.88
N SER A 18 13.52 23.78 -11.74
CA SER A 18 12.49 22.91 -11.13
C SER A 18 11.17 23.67 -10.88
N SER A 19 10.45 24.00 -11.92
CA SER A 19 9.11 24.57 -11.86
C SER A 19 8.12 23.46 -12.20
N ALA A 20 7.18 23.26 -11.27
CA ALA A 20 6.05 22.35 -11.38
C ALA A 20 5.55 22.21 -12.82
N VAL A 21 5.52 20.97 -13.35
CA VAL A 21 4.78 20.67 -14.57
C VAL A 21 3.34 21.04 -14.28
N PRO A 22 2.73 21.98 -15.03
CA PRO A 22 1.37 22.41 -14.72
C PRO A 22 0.41 21.23 -14.80
N CYS A 23 -0.41 21.07 -13.80
CA CYS A 23 -1.48 20.06 -13.71
C CYS A 23 -2.41 20.02 -14.95
N MET A 24 -2.41 21.07 -15.74
CA MET A 24 -3.24 21.23 -16.95
C MET A 24 -2.90 20.31 -18.13
N LEU A 25 -1.74 19.63 -18.13
CA LEU A 25 -1.35 18.78 -19.26
C LEU A 25 -1.99 17.38 -19.22
N TYR A 26 -2.66 17.01 -18.12
CA TYR A 26 -3.19 15.66 -17.92
C TYR A 26 -4.69 15.50 -18.23
N ASP A 27 -5.42 16.60 -18.38
CA ASP A 27 -6.88 16.56 -18.61
C ASP A 27 -7.29 16.09 -20.03
N GLN A 28 -6.34 15.83 -20.91
CA GLN A 28 -6.53 15.40 -22.31
C GLN A 28 -5.93 14.03 -22.63
N ALA A 29 -5.76 13.16 -21.63
CA ALA A 29 -5.33 11.80 -21.91
C ALA A 29 -6.42 11.08 -22.72
N GLU A 30 -6.09 10.63 -23.94
CA GLU A 30 -6.93 9.77 -24.78
C GLU A 30 -7.45 8.58 -23.96
N PRO A 31 -8.67 8.08 -24.26
CA PRO A 31 -9.20 6.89 -23.63
C PRO A 31 -8.19 5.74 -23.76
N VAL A 32 -7.71 5.22 -22.64
CA VAL A 32 -6.80 4.08 -22.62
C VAL A 32 -7.64 2.81 -22.64
N ASP A 33 -7.32 1.91 -23.57
CA ASP A 33 -7.91 0.58 -23.60
C ASP A 33 -7.34 -0.23 -22.43
N LEU A 34 -8.12 -0.36 -21.34
CA LEU A 34 -7.75 -1.07 -20.13
C LEU A 34 -8.40 -2.45 -20.09
N PRO A 35 -7.69 -3.46 -19.54
CA PRO A 35 -8.32 -4.74 -19.25
C PRO A 35 -9.54 -4.55 -18.33
N GLU A 36 -10.72 -4.97 -18.80
CA GLU A 36 -11.97 -4.80 -18.05
C GLU A 36 -11.95 -5.58 -16.74
N VAL A 37 -12.11 -4.89 -15.59
CA VAL A 37 -12.14 -5.57 -14.27
C VAL A 37 -13.39 -6.44 -14.10
N LEU A 38 -14.50 -6.06 -14.70
CA LEU A 38 -15.77 -6.79 -14.67
C LEU A 38 -15.94 -7.82 -15.81
N ARG A 39 -14.85 -8.25 -16.42
CA ARG A 39 -14.84 -9.34 -17.40
C ARG A 39 -13.95 -10.48 -16.93
N THR A 40 -14.49 -11.68 -16.87
CA THR A 40 -13.74 -12.91 -16.52
C THR A 40 -12.75 -13.28 -17.63
N PHE A 41 -11.75 -14.13 -17.33
CA PHE A 41 -10.80 -14.59 -18.35
C PHE A 41 -11.43 -15.46 -19.44
N ASP A 42 -12.60 -16.05 -19.19
CA ASP A 42 -13.38 -16.78 -20.19
C ASP A 42 -14.37 -15.87 -20.96
N GLY A 43 -14.31 -14.55 -20.74
CA GLY A 43 -15.06 -13.53 -21.51
C GLY A 43 -16.45 -13.20 -20.99
N ARG A 44 -16.90 -13.75 -19.85
CA ARG A 44 -18.19 -13.41 -19.25
C ARG A 44 -18.17 -12.04 -18.60
N THR A 45 -19.24 -11.27 -18.79
CA THR A 45 -19.43 -9.98 -18.11
C THR A 45 -19.99 -10.21 -16.71
N VAL A 46 -19.43 -9.54 -15.70
CA VAL A 46 -19.87 -9.56 -14.31
C VAL A 46 -20.83 -8.39 -14.08
N THR A 47 -22.08 -8.69 -13.76
CA THR A 47 -23.14 -7.68 -13.62
C THR A 47 -23.75 -7.62 -12.22
N ASP A 48 -23.36 -8.51 -11.32
CA ASP A 48 -23.91 -8.60 -9.96
C ASP A 48 -22.82 -8.97 -8.93
N VAL A 49 -23.11 -8.66 -7.66
CA VAL A 49 -22.22 -8.92 -6.52
C VAL A 49 -21.91 -10.41 -6.35
N GLY A 50 -22.90 -11.29 -6.52
CA GLY A 50 -22.72 -12.73 -6.35
C GLY A 50 -21.68 -13.29 -7.32
N THR A 51 -21.79 -12.94 -8.60
CA THR A 51 -20.82 -13.32 -9.63
C THR A 51 -19.43 -12.69 -9.37
N TRP A 52 -19.39 -11.46 -8.89
CA TRP A 52 -18.14 -10.83 -8.49
C TRP A 52 -17.46 -11.60 -7.35
N GLU A 53 -18.14 -11.85 -6.24
CA GLU A 53 -17.56 -12.47 -5.04
C GLU A 53 -17.19 -13.94 -5.24
N THR A 54 -18.02 -14.68 -5.98
CA THR A 54 -17.81 -16.13 -6.09
C THR A 54 -16.94 -16.53 -7.28
N LEU A 55 -16.81 -15.68 -8.28
CA LEU A 55 -16.08 -16.01 -9.51
C LEU A 55 -14.95 -15.03 -9.81
N ARG A 56 -15.28 -13.76 -10.09
CA ARG A 56 -14.29 -12.82 -10.64
C ARG A 56 -13.25 -12.36 -9.62
N ARG A 57 -13.65 -12.00 -8.43
CA ARG A 57 -12.74 -11.61 -7.35
C ARG A 57 -11.72 -12.73 -7.02
N PRO A 58 -12.12 -13.99 -6.77
CA PRO A 58 -11.19 -15.09 -6.58
C PRO A 58 -10.30 -15.38 -7.82
N GLU A 59 -10.82 -15.15 -9.02
CA GLU A 59 -10.06 -15.32 -10.27
C GLU A 59 -8.93 -14.29 -10.35
N ILE A 60 -9.20 -13.02 -10.03
CA ILE A 60 -8.20 -11.94 -9.98
C ILE A 60 -7.15 -12.23 -8.89
N ILE A 61 -7.57 -12.60 -7.69
CA ILE A 61 -6.64 -12.92 -6.59
C ILE A 61 -5.69 -14.04 -7.00
N ARG A 62 -6.21 -15.17 -7.48
CA ARG A 62 -5.37 -16.29 -7.95
C ARG A 62 -4.43 -15.92 -9.08
N PHE A 63 -4.88 -15.04 -9.99
CA PHE A 63 -4.02 -14.54 -11.06
C PHE A 63 -2.87 -13.71 -10.50
N LEU A 64 -3.16 -12.77 -9.60
CA LEU A 64 -2.16 -11.87 -9.00
C LEU A 64 -1.17 -12.64 -8.11
N GLU A 65 -1.63 -13.61 -7.34
CA GLU A 65 -0.77 -14.48 -6.54
C GLU A 65 0.23 -15.27 -7.42
N ARG A 66 -0.23 -15.81 -8.54
CA ARG A 66 0.66 -16.61 -9.41
C ARG A 66 1.61 -15.76 -10.23
N ASN A 67 1.23 -14.53 -10.56
CA ASN A 67 1.92 -13.75 -11.58
C ASN A 67 2.62 -12.50 -11.07
N VAL A 68 2.24 -12.00 -9.88
CA VAL A 68 2.74 -10.72 -9.34
C VAL A 68 3.28 -10.88 -7.92
N TYR A 69 2.43 -11.23 -6.96
CA TYR A 69 2.78 -11.21 -5.53
C TYR A 69 3.41 -12.52 -5.04
N GLY A 70 3.13 -13.63 -5.71
CA GLY A 70 3.56 -14.98 -5.36
C GLY A 70 2.65 -15.69 -4.35
N LEU A 71 2.73 -17.02 -4.38
CA LEU A 71 1.94 -17.90 -3.52
C LEU A 71 2.49 -17.90 -2.09
N ARG A 72 1.65 -17.61 -1.12
CA ARG A 72 1.97 -17.71 0.30
C ARG A 72 2.02 -19.18 0.73
N PRO A 73 3.02 -19.60 1.52
CA PRO A 73 3.11 -20.99 1.99
C PRO A 73 2.08 -21.30 3.08
N VAL A 74 1.58 -20.29 3.77
CA VAL A 74 0.61 -20.41 4.84
C VAL A 74 -0.12 -19.08 5.02
N GLU A 75 -1.42 -19.12 5.27
CA GLU A 75 -2.19 -17.94 5.58
C GLU A 75 -1.99 -17.52 7.05
N ARG A 76 -2.23 -18.45 7.98
CA ARG A 76 -1.99 -18.24 9.40
C ARG A 76 -1.29 -19.47 9.99
N PRO A 77 -0.11 -19.30 10.63
CA PRO A 77 0.56 -20.40 11.33
C PRO A 77 -0.29 -20.95 12.47
N ALA A 78 -0.36 -22.27 12.60
CA ALA A 78 -1.16 -22.91 13.64
C ALA A 78 -0.63 -22.63 15.07
N ASP A 79 0.68 -22.38 15.18
CA ASP A 79 1.37 -22.09 16.43
C ASP A 79 1.62 -20.59 16.65
N LEU A 80 0.97 -19.71 15.88
CA LEU A 80 1.09 -18.26 16.05
C LEU A 80 0.75 -17.86 17.48
N LYS A 81 1.68 -17.18 18.13
CA LYS A 81 1.55 -16.67 19.49
C LYS A 81 1.95 -15.20 19.54
N PHE A 82 1.25 -14.49 20.42
CA PHE A 82 1.58 -13.11 20.75
C PHE A 82 2.10 -13.04 22.19
N SER A 83 3.19 -12.34 22.38
CA SER A 83 3.74 -12.02 23.69
C SER A 83 4.00 -10.53 23.80
N GLN A 84 3.83 -9.99 25.00
CA GLN A 84 4.17 -8.62 25.30
C GLN A 84 5.57 -8.54 25.88
N THR A 85 6.37 -7.59 25.39
CA THR A 85 7.70 -7.29 25.92
C THR A 85 7.60 -6.15 26.94
N GLY A 86 7.79 -6.45 28.21
CA GLY A 86 7.63 -5.49 29.29
C GLY A 86 6.16 -5.24 29.69
N ALA A 87 5.93 -4.28 30.56
CA ALA A 87 4.61 -3.85 31.00
C ALA A 87 4.02 -2.81 30.02
N ASP A 88 2.73 -2.51 30.19
CA ASP A 88 2.09 -1.36 29.56
C ASP A 88 2.77 -0.07 30.01
N GLU A 89 3.07 0.80 29.06
CA GLU A 89 3.73 2.08 29.32
C GLU A 89 2.76 3.22 29.06
N VAL A 90 2.53 4.06 30.07
CA VAL A 90 1.72 5.27 29.92
C VAL A 90 2.59 6.33 29.23
N VAL A 91 2.10 6.86 28.10
CA VAL A 91 2.82 7.80 27.23
C VAL A 91 1.94 9.00 26.86
N LEU A 92 2.52 10.02 26.22
CA LEU A 92 1.81 11.23 25.78
C LEU A 92 1.05 11.93 26.93
N ASP A 93 1.72 12.11 28.07
CA ASP A 93 1.14 12.75 29.25
C ASP A 93 -0.17 12.09 29.74
N GLY A 94 -0.20 10.76 29.72
CA GLY A 94 -1.35 9.96 30.15
C GLY A 94 -2.43 9.74 29.10
N ARG A 95 -2.27 10.25 27.89
CA ARG A 95 -3.27 10.16 26.82
C ARG A 95 -3.29 8.81 26.09
N ALA A 96 -2.23 8.02 26.19
CA ALA A 96 -2.15 6.70 25.54
C ALA A 96 -1.37 5.69 26.39
N VAL A 97 -1.68 4.43 26.14
CA VAL A 97 -0.92 3.26 26.61
C VAL A 97 -0.16 2.69 25.42
N ARG A 98 1.17 2.53 25.58
CA ARG A 98 2.01 1.82 24.62
C ARG A 98 2.20 0.37 25.03
N LYS A 99 2.00 -0.53 24.07
CA LYS A 99 2.35 -1.95 24.17
C LYS A 99 3.45 -2.28 23.17
N ARG A 100 4.44 -3.05 23.62
CA ARG A 100 5.47 -3.65 22.76
C ARG A 100 5.13 -5.13 22.60
N MET A 101 4.72 -5.50 21.41
CA MET A 101 4.25 -6.84 21.10
C MET A 101 5.24 -7.58 20.22
N CYS A 102 5.23 -8.90 20.35
CA CYS A 102 6.01 -9.79 19.51
C CYS A 102 5.09 -10.92 19.02
N ALA A 103 5.02 -11.09 17.70
CA ALA A 103 4.39 -12.24 17.06
C ALA A 103 5.47 -13.29 16.81
N SER A 104 5.25 -14.53 17.22
CA SER A 104 6.16 -15.67 17.01
C SER A 104 5.42 -16.86 16.41
N PHE A 105 6.09 -17.59 15.53
CA PHE A 105 5.53 -18.73 14.82
C PHE A 105 6.64 -19.62 14.26
N SER A 106 6.29 -20.81 13.80
CA SER A 106 7.20 -21.75 13.16
C SER A 106 6.75 -22.10 11.76
N GLY A 107 7.71 -22.33 10.89
CA GLY A 107 7.57 -23.00 9.62
C GLY A 107 8.24 -24.37 9.64
N PRO A 108 8.17 -25.15 8.56
CA PRO A 108 8.78 -26.49 8.48
C PRO A 108 10.29 -26.53 8.72
N ARG A 109 10.98 -25.41 8.59
CA ARG A 109 12.45 -25.31 8.63
C ARG A 109 12.99 -24.45 9.78
N GLY A 110 12.12 -23.91 10.64
CA GLY A 110 12.54 -23.09 11.78
C GLY A 110 11.48 -22.14 12.28
N ALA A 111 11.82 -21.40 13.32
CA ALA A 111 10.94 -20.43 13.92
C ALA A 111 11.35 -19.01 13.52
N TRP A 112 10.38 -18.11 13.53
CA TRP A 112 10.57 -16.67 13.31
C TRP A 112 9.76 -15.86 14.29
N ARG A 113 10.14 -14.61 14.45
CA ARG A 113 9.41 -13.63 15.24
C ARG A 113 9.63 -12.24 14.68
N PHE A 114 8.63 -11.36 14.86
CA PHE A 114 8.76 -9.94 14.58
C PHE A 114 8.03 -9.11 15.63
N GLY A 115 8.51 -7.89 15.87
CA GLY A 115 7.95 -6.96 16.82
C GLY A 115 6.98 -5.98 16.19
N PHE A 116 6.03 -5.48 16.97
CA PHE A 116 5.18 -4.35 16.62
C PHE A 116 4.81 -3.55 17.87
N TYR A 117 4.45 -2.29 17.64
CA TYR A 117 4.00 -1.39 18.69
C TYR A 117 2.54 -1.06 18.51
N ALA A 118 1.81 -0.95 19.61
CA ALA A 118 0.46 -0.45 19.66
C ALA A 118 0.35 0.70 20.66
N PHE A 119 -0.10 1.83 20.19
CA PHE A 119 -0.43 3.00 21.00
C PHE A 119 -1.96 3.09 21.03
N ILE A 120 -2.55 2.90 22.20
CA ILE A 120 -3.99 2.83 22.41
C ILE A 120 -4.41 4.04 23.25
N PRO A 121 -5.39 4.85 22.83
CA PRO A 121 -5.90 5.95 23.65
C PRO A 121 -6.29 5.46 25.04
N SER A 122 -5.90 6.18 26.08
CA SER A 122 -6.25 5.84 27.49
C SER A 122 -7.77 5.86 27.74
N SER A 123 -8.52 6.54 26.87
CA SER A 123 -9.99 6.55 26.90
C SER A 123 -10.64 5.31 26.29
N ALA A 124 -9.88 4.45 25.59
CA ALA A 124 -10.41 3.23 24.97
C ALA A 124 -10.66 2.15 26.03
N THR A 125 -11.85 1.55 26.00
CA THR A 125 -12.23 0.43 26.86
C THR A 125 -12.82 -0.71 26.04
N ALA A 126 -13.09 -1.86 26.66
CA ALA A 126 -13.75 -2.97 25.98
C ALA A 126 -15.19 -2.63 25.57
N GLU A 127 -15.86 -1.75 26.33
CA GLU A 127 -17.24 -1.29 26.03
C GLU A 127 -17.26 -0.15 25.00
N SER A 128 -16.12 0.52 24.80
CA SER A 128 -15.96 1.60 23.83
C SER A 128 -14.63 1.45 23.09
N PRO A 129 -14.50 0.41 22.25
CA PRO A 129 -13.29 0.18 21.48
C PRO A 129 -13.10 1.26 20.41
N VAL A 130 -11.84 1.54 20.07
CA VAL A 130 -11.48 2.56 19.10
C VAL A 130 -11.00 1.98 17.79
N ALA A 131 -11.27 2.67 16.70
CA ALA A 131 -10.70 2.36 15.39
C ALA A 131 -9.17 2.59 15.38
N SER A 132 -8.47 1.94 14.45
CA SER A 132 -7.02 1.96 14.43
C SER A 132 -6.42 2.15 13.04
N PHE A 133 -5.20 2.71 13.01
CA PHE A 133 -4.34 2.79 11.83
C PHE A 133 -3.08 1.95 12.06
N LEU A 134 -2.84 0.97 11.21
CA LEU A 134 -1.66 0.10 11.21
C LEU A 134 -0.70 0.52 10.11
N LEU A 135 0.44 1.12 10.47
CA LEU A 135 1.48 1.49 9.52
C LEU A 135 2.43 0.32 9.25
N ILE A 136 2.57 -0.05 7.99
CA ILE A 136 3.68 -0.89 7.49
C ILE A 136 4.87 0.03 7.25
N CYS A 137 5.78 0.11 8.22
CA CYS A 137 6.87 1.08 8.18
C CYS A 137 8.05 0.54 7.37
N ASN A 138 8.39 1.24 6.29
CA ASN A 138 9.54 0.98 5.41
C ASN A 138 10.75 1.89 5.70
N ARG A 139 10.76 2.56 6.84
CA ARG A 139 11.84 3.43 7.30
C ARG A 139 12.38 2.97 8.66
N ASN A 140 13.50 3.53 9.08
CA ASN A 140 14.01 3.26 10.41
C ASN A 140 13.11 3.93 11.46
N LEU A 141 12.52 3.11 12.35
CA LEU A 141 11.61 3.60 13.40
C LEU A 141 12.28 4.59 14.36
N SER A 142 13.59 4.46 14.61
CA SER A 142 14.33 5.39 15.48
C SER A 142 14.56 6.76 14.84
N GLU A 143 14.51 6.85 13.52
CA GLU A 143 14.71 8.11 12.77
C GLU A 143 13.40 8.78 12.40
N TRP A 144 12.39 7.99 12.01
CA TRP A 144 11.19 8.49 11.35
C TRP A 144 9.90 8.29 12.16
N ALA A 145 9.87 7.29 13.01
CA ALA A 145 8.72 6.93 13.82
C ALA A 145 9.19 6.41 15.16
N ASP A 146 9.78 7.27 16.00
CA ASP A 146 10.31 6.89 17.30
C ASP A 146 9.21 6.32 18.19
N PRO A 147 9.16 4.98 18.39
CA PRO A 147 8.12 4.37 19.20
C PRO A 147 8.30 4.70 20.70
N GLU A 148 9.45 5.25 21.11
CA GLU A 148 9.66 5.77 22.45
C GLU A 148 9.22 7.23 22.59
N LEU A 149 8.77 7.85 21.50
CA LEU A 149 8.28 9.23 21.43
C LEU A 149 9.33 10.29 21.81
N LYS A 150 10.62 9.93 21.70
CA LYS A 150 11.73 10.88 21.88
C LYS A 150 11.89 11.81 20.69
N MET A 151 11.57 11.31 19.49
CA MET A 151 11.52 12.08 18.25
C MET A 151 10.07 12.14 17.74
N ARG A 152 9.70 13.28 17.18
CA ARG A 152 8.38 13.46 16.56
C ARG A 152 8.54 13.46 15.05
N SER A 153 7.81 12.62 14.37
CA SER A 153 7.87 12.47 12.93
C SER A 153 6.50 12.67 12.29
N GLU A 154 6.47 13.37 11.16
CA GLU A 154 5.25 13.43 10.34
C GLU A 154 4.95 12.09 9.67
N PHE A 155 5.98 11.26 9.46
CA PHE A 155 5.83 9.94 8.84
C PHE A 155 5.00 8.97 9.69
N PHE A 156 5.07 9.07 11.04
CA PHE A 156 4.19 8.34 11.96
C PHE A 156 3.79 9.26 13.12
N PRO A 157 2.81 10.14 12.96
CA PRO A 157 2.45 11.16 13.92
C PRO A 157 1.54 10.62 15.04
N VAL A 158 2.07 9.70 15.87
CA VAL A 158 1.33 9.00 16.94
C VAL A 158 0.48 9.96 17.77
N GLU A 159 1.05 11.09 18.21
CA GLU A 159 0.34 12.06 19.04
C GLU A 159 -0.91 12.63 18.34
N LYS A 160 -0.83 12.86 17.03
CA LYS A 160 -1.97 13.37 16.24
C LYS A 160 -3.04 12.32 16.05
N ILE A 161 -2.63 11.07 15.79
CA ILE A 161 -3.55 9.94 15.64
C ILE A 161 -4.30 9.69 16.95
N ILE A 162 -3.58 9.62 18.08
CA ILE A 162 -4.15 9.49 19.43
C ILE A 162 -5.06 10.68 19.76
N GLY A 163 -4.62 11.91 19.45
CA GLY A 163 -5.41 13.12 19.69
C GLY A 163 -6.74 13.16 18.92
N ARG A 164 -6.83 12.40 17.81
CA ARG A 164 -8.08 12.21 17.04
C ARG A 164 -8.94 11.07 17.59
N GLY A 165 -8.49 10.35 18.61
CA GLY A 165 -9.20 9.24 19.23
C GLY A 165 -9.01 7.89 18.53
N TYR A 166 -8.03 7.76 17.66
CA TYR A 166 -7.64 6.53 17.00
C TYR A 166 -6.48 5.86 17.71
N ALA A 167 -6.40 4.54 17.65
CA ALA A 167 -5.18 3.83 18.02
C ALA A 167 -4.18 3.85 16.83
N ALA A 168 -2.89 3.86 17.15
CA ALA A 168 -1.80 3.86 16.18
C ALA A 168 -0.94 2.61 16.38
N LEU A 169 -0.82 1.80 15.33
CA LEU A 169 0.01 0.59 15.36
C LEU A 169 1.09 0.69 14.28
N VAL A 170 2.24 0.06 14.54
CA VAL A 170 3.34 0.05 13.58
C VAL A 170 4.20 -1.19 13.74
N PHE A 171 4.62 -1.78 12.60
CA PHE A 171 5.72 -2.73 12.55
C PHE A 171 6.69 -2.37 11.42
N LYS A 172 7.95 -2.79 11.55
CA LYS A 172 8.96 -2.57 10.53
C LYS A 172 8.94 -3.73 9.51
N ASN A 173 8.78 -3.40 8.24
CA ASN A 173 8.71 -4.39 7.16
C ASN A 173 9.94 -5.32 7.13
N THR A 174 11.15 -4.78 7.38
CA THR A 174 12.41 -5.53 7.33
C THR A 174 12.58 -6.56 8.45
N GLU A 175 11.73 -6.56 9.48
CA GLU A 175 11.73 -7.64 10.47
C GLU A 175 11.12 -8.94 9.91
N LEU A 176 10.39 -8.86 8.82
CA LEU A 176 9.84 -10.01 8.11
C LEU A 176 10.69 -10.39 6.90
N ALA A 177 10.87 -9.48 5.97
CA ALA A 177 11.64 -9.72 4.78
C ALA A 177 12.59 -8.53 4.55
N SER A 178 13.87 -8.82 4.34
CA SER A 178 14.88 -7.79 4.10
C SER A 178 14.49 -6.91 2.91
N ASP A 179 14.81 -5.63 3.02
CA ASP A 179 14.61 -4.62 2.01
C ASP A 179 15.90 -3.81 1.82
N SER A 180 17.02 -4.45 2.01
CA SER A 180 18.34 -3.81 1.95
C SER A 180 18.86 -3.70 0.52
N ASP A 181 19.76 -2.75 0.33
CA ASP A 181 20.53 -2.59 -0.91
C ASP A 181 21.44 -3.80 -1.23
N ASP A 182 21.55 -4.77 -0.32
CA ASP A 182 22.27 -6.03 -0.54
C ASP A 182 21.70 -6.85 -1.71
N TYR A 183 20.46 -6.55 -2.14
CA TYR A 183 19.86 -7.16 -3.31
C TYR A 183 20.16 -6.45 -4.63
N ARG A 184 20.71 -5.25 -4.61
CA ARG A 184 21.11 -4.56 -5.84
C ARG A 184 22.43 -5.11 -6.37
N PRO A 185 22.60 -5.24 -7.70
CA PRO A 185 23.90 -5.57 -8.28
C PRO A 185 24.88 -4.47 -7.89
N HIS A 186 25.82 -4.77 -7.02
CA HIS A 186 26.90 -3.86 -6.68
C HIS A 186 28.16 -4.26 -7.44
N LEU A 187 28.75 -3.31 -8.14
CA LEU A 187 30.10 -3.46 -8.68
C LEU A 187 31.08 -3.49 -7.50
N ARG A 188 31.79 -4.61 -7.33
CA ARG A 188 32.82 -4.72 -6.31
C ARG A 188 34.08 -3.93 -6.72
N PRO A 189 34.94 -3.57 -5.77
CA PRO A 189 36.21 -2.91 -6.07
C PRO A 189 37.12 -3.69 -7.02
N ASP A 190 36.95 -5.03 -7.11
CA ASP A 190 37.68 -5.92 -8.01
C ASP A 190 37.07 -5.99 -9.42
N GLY A 191 36.05 -5.19 -9.70
CA GLY A 191 35.34 -5.18 -10.99
C GLY A 191 34.31 -6.32 -11.17
N SER A 192 34.19 -7.24 -10.20
CA SER A 192 33.14 -8.27 -10.26
C SER A 192 31.78 -7.69 -9.83
N VAL A 193 30.71 -8.22 -10.43
CA VAL A 193 29.35 -7.90 -10.01
C VAL A 193 28.96 -8.85 -8.87
N ARG A 194 28.58 -8.31 -7.70
CA ARG A 194 27.95 -9.12 -6.66
C ARG A 194 26.62 -9.61 -7.21
N HIS A 195 26.53 -10.90 -7.47
CA HIS A 195 25.25 -11.50 -7.82
C HIS A 195 24.36 -11.50 -6.58
N PHE A 196 23.19 -11.00 -6.79
CA PHE A 196 22.05 -11.03 -5.89
C PHE A 196 21.77 -12.48 -5.45
N ASP A 197 21.49 -12.70 -4.14
CA ASP A 197 20.93 -13.97 -3.68
C ASP A 197 19.49 -14.08 -4.16
N PRO A 198 19.23 -14.84 -5.22
CA PRO A 198 17.92 -14.93 -5.81
C PRO A 198 16.94 -15.75 -4.95
N ASP A 199 17.44 -16.45 -3.94
CA ASP A 199 16.68 -17.45 -3.20
C ASP A 199 16.20 -16.96 -1.83
N PHE A 200 16.54 -15.72 -1.41
CA PHE A 200 16.19 -15.16 -0.11
C PHE A 200 16.44 -16.13 1.06
N THR A 201 17.69 -16.49 1.24
CA THR A 201 18.06 -17.36 2.35
C THR A 201 17.96 -16.68 3.71
N ASN A 202 17.67 -15.37 3.72
CA ASN A 202 17.57 -14.54 4.92
C ASN A 202 16.11 -14.21 5.25
N GLY A 203 15.87 -14.02 6.56
CA GLY A 203 14.56 -13.63 7.06
C GLY A 203 13.62 -14.83 7.21
N PHE A 204 12.36 -14.54 7.37
CA PHE A 204 11.38 -15.58 7.67
C PHE A 204 11.07 -16.52 6.48
N TYR A 205 11.48 -16.17 5.26
CA TYR A 205 11.43 -17.10 4.11
C TYR A 205 12.14 -18.42 4.37
N ALA A 206 13.30 -18.36 5.06
CA ALA A 206 14.07 -19.55 5.43
C ALA A 206 13.28 -20.56 6.27
N CYS A 207 12.24 -20.10 6.98
CA CYS A 207 11.35 -20.99 7.72
C CYS A 207 10.46 -21.87 6.83
N TRP A 208 10.25 -21.48 5.56
CA TRP A 208 9.30 -22.12 4.66
C TRP A 208 9.94 -22.87 3.50
N ALA A 209 11.02 -22.35 2.91
CA ALA A 209 11.65 -22.93 1.74
C ALA A 209 13.16 -22.68 1.71
N GLU A 210 13.91 -23.57 1.04
CA GLU A 210 15.33 -23.38 0.76
C GLU A 210 15.57 -22.43 -0.40
N ARG A 211 14.69 -22.48 -1.39
CA ARG A 211 14.83 -21.73 -2.64
C ARG A 211 13.50 -21.16 -3.08
N ARG A 212 13.57 -19.99 -3.68
CA ARG A 212 12.42 -19.41 -4.39
C ARG A 212 12.19 -20.11 -5.72
N THR A 213 10.94 -20.41 -6.00
CA THR A 213 10.44 -20.79 -7.32
C THR A 213 9.99 -19.57 -8.10
N GLU A 214 9.53 -19.75 -9.33
CA GLU A 214 8.93 -18.67 -10.14
C GLU A 214 7.71 -18.04 -9.47
N THR A 215 6.94 -18.83 -8.73
CA THR A 215 5.70 -18.39 -8.09
C THR A 215 5.81 -18.21 -6.58
N SER A 216 6.99 -18.29 -5.99
CA SER A 216 7.18 -17.99 -4.57
C SER A 216 6.90 -16.52 -4.30
N TRP A 217 6.31 -16.24 -3.15
CA TRP A 217 5.96 -14.90 -2.73
C TRP A 217 7.16 -13.94 -2.65
N GLY A 218 6.92 -12.67 -3.03
CA GLY A 218 7.88 -11.60 -2.89
C GLY A 218 7.77 -10.90 -1.53
N ALA A 219 8.69 -9.96 -1.28
CA ALA A 219 8.74 -9.21 -0.04
C ALA A 219 7.46 -8.40 0.22
N VAL A 220 6.86 -7.82 -0.82
CA VAL A 220 5.57 -7.10 -0.69
C VAL A 220 4.47 -8.01 -0.14
N SER A 221 4.39 -9.26 -0.63
CA SER A 221 3.43 -10.24 -0.11
C SER A 221 3.74 -10.65 1.33
N ALA A 222 5.02 -10.77 1.65
CA ALA A 222 5.49 -11.11 2.99
C ALA A 222 5.18 -10.02 4.02
N TRP A 223 5.41 -8.77 3.65
CA TRP A 223 5.08 -7.62 4.49
C TRP A 223 3.57 -7.47 4.68
N ALA A 224 2.78 -7.70 3.62
CA ALA A 224 1.32 -7.72 3.69
C ALA A 224 0.81 -8.85 4.60
N TRP A 225 1.42 -10.03 4.52
CA TRP A 225 1.13 -11.14 5.43
C TRP A 225 1.43 -10.76 6.89
N GLY A 226 2.52 -10.03 7.15
CA GLY A 226 2.83 -9.50 8.49
C GLY A 226 1.74 -8.58 9.04
N ALA A 227 1.20 -7.71 8.20
CA ALA A 227 0.05 -6.87 8.58
C ALA A 227 -1.16 -7.71 8.99
N SER A 228 -1.45 -8.82 8.27
CA SER A 228 -2.50 -9.77 8.65
C SER A 228 -2.22 -10.44 10.00
N ARG A 229 -0.96 -10.68 10.35
CA ARG A 229 -0.62 -11.23 11.70
C ARG A 229 -0.81 -10.20 12.80
N VAL A 230 -0.56 -8.91 12.54
CA VAL A 230 -0.91 -7.84 13.48
C VAL A 230 -2.43 -7.72 13.61
N MET A 231 -3.18 -7.90 12.51
CA MET A 231 -4.64 -7.96 12.52
C MET A 231 -5.15 -9.09 13.42
N ASP A 232 -4.53 -10.28 13.39
CA ASP A 232 -4.86 -11.40 14.29
C ASP A 232 -4.72 -11.02 15.78
N TRP A 233 -3.77 -10.16 16.12
CA TRP A 233 -3.63 -9.63 17.48
C TRP A 233 -4.69 -8.57 17.79
N ILE A 234 -4.99 -7.68 16.85
CA ILE A 234 -6.02 -6.64 17.02
C ILE A 234 -7.35 -7.28 17.40
N GLU A 235 -7.71 -8.42 16.80
CA GLU A 235 -8.92 -9.18 17.13
C GLU A 235 -8.96 -9.70 18.58
N THR A 236 -7.80 -9.74 19.26
CA THR A 236 -7.70 -10.17 20.69
C THR A 236 -7.63 -9.02 21.68
N GLU A 237 -7.39 -7.79 21.23
CA GLU A 237 -7.28 -6.60 22.09
C GLU A 237 -8.64 -5.90 22.21
N ALA A 238 -9.35 -6.13 23.30
CA ALA A 238 -10.72 -5.66 23.48
C ALA A 238 -10.94 -4.14 23.36
N ARG A 239 -9.88 -3.33 23.51
CA ARG A 239 -9.95 -1.86 23.36
C ARG A 239 -9.90 -1.40 21.91
N LEU A 240 -9.68 -2.30 20.95
CA LEU A 240 -9.61 -2.02 19.52
C LEU A 240 -10.85 -2.54 18.81
N ASP A 241 -11.43 -1.71 17.94
CA ASP A 241 -12.52 -2.13 17.05
C ASP A 241 -11.91 -2.85 15.83
N ALA A 242 -11.92 -4.18 15.87
CA ALA A 242 -11.41 -5.02 14.79
C ALA A 242 -12.16 -4.83 13.45
N GLY A 243 -13.38 -4.31 13.47
CA GLY A 243 -14.15 -3.94 12.27
C GLY A 243 -13.75 -2.58 11.67
N LYS A 244 -12.84 -1.84 12.31
CA LYS A 244 -12.40 -0.50 11.87
C LYS A 244 -10.88 -0.36 11.92
N VAL A 245 -10.19 -1.18 11.15
CA VAL A 245 -8.73 -1.16 11.01
C VAL A 245 -8.33 -0.66 9.62
N ALA A 246 -7.56 0.44 9.58
CA ALA A 246 -6.92 0.93 8.37
C ALA A 246 -5.48 0.41 8.28
N VAL A 247 -5.11 -0.20 7.16
CA VAL A 247 -3.71 -0.51 6.86
C VAL A 247 -3.10 0.61 6.03
N VAL A 248 -1.97 1.15 6.48
CA VAL A 248 -1.29 2.33 5.91
C VAL A 248 0.08 1.95 5.42
N GLY A 249 0.48 2.51 4.28
CA GLY A 249 1.84 2.37 3.77
C GLY A 249 2.23 3.47 2.81
N HIS A 250 3.53 3.72 2.74
CA HIS A 250 4.16 4.70 1.85
C HIS A 250 5.10 4.00 0.88
N SER A 251 5.13 4.44 -0.39
CA SER A 251 6.05 3.92 -1.39
C SER A 251 5.85 2.39 -1.57
N ARG A 252 6.91 1.59 -1.40
CA ARG A 252 6.81 0.11 -1.33
C ARG A 252 5.87 -0.37 -0.23
N GLY A 253 5.77 0.36 0.89
CA GLY A 253 4.75 0.14 1.93
C GLY A 253 3.34 0.43 1.43
N GLY A 254 3.16 1.39 0.52
CA GLY A 254 1.90 1.67 -0.18
C GLY A 254 1.48 0.53 -1.10
N LYS A 255 2.41 -0.02 -1.90
CA LYS A 255 2.18 -1.26 -2.66
C LYS A 255 1.73 -2.40 -1.72
N THR A 256 2.35 -2.46 -0.53
CA THR A 256 2.07 -3.48 0.48
C THR A 256 0.70 -3.29 1.14
N SER A 257 0.34 -2.06 1.54
CA SER A 257 -0.97 -1.79 2.17
C SER A 257 -2.12 -2.06 1.22
N LEU A 258 -1.94 -1.77 -0.07
CA LEU A 258 -2.90 -2.12 -1.11
C LEU A 258 -3.09 -3.64 -1.21
N TRP A 259 -2.00 -4.41 -1.31
CA TRP A 259 -2.07 -5.87 -1.38
C TRP A 259 -2.58 -6.50 -0.08
N ALA A 260 -2.22 -5.94 1.09
CA ALA A 260 -2.75 -6.40 2.38
C ALA A 260 -4.28 -6.29 2.42
N ALA A 261 -4.85 -5.14 2.07
CA ALA A 261 -6.29 -4.95 2.05
C ALA A 261 -6.99 -5.75 0.94
N ALA A 262 -6.35 -5.94 -0.22
CA ALA A 262 -6.90 -6.74 -1.32
C ALA A 262 -7.00 -8.23 -0.95
N SER A 263 -6.02 -8.74 -0.19
CA SER A 263 -5.90 -10.17 0.16
C SER A 263 -6.42 -10.52 1.57
N ASP A 264 -6.69 -9.54 2.44
CA ASP A 264 -7.27 -9.74 3.77
C ASP A 264 -8.44 -8.77 4.00
N GLU A 265 -9.65 -9.30 3.94
CA GLU A 265 -10.87 -8.50 3.98
C GLU A 265 -11.18 -7.90 5.36
N ARG A 266 -10.46 -8.30 6.41
CA ARG A 266 -10.59 -7.73 7.75
C ARG A 266 -10.11 -6.28 7.83
N PHE A 267 -9.21 -5.86 6.93
CA PHE A 267 -8.87 -4.45 6.82
C PHE A 267 -10.04 -3.66 6.23
N ALA A 268 -10.68 -2.86 7.05
CA ALA A 268 -11.83 -2.06 6.65
C ALA A 268 -11.46 -0.85 5.78
N MET A 269 -10.19 -0.46 5.77
CA MET A 269 -9.67 0.64 4.95
C MET A 269 -8.22 0.37 4.53
N ALA A 270 -7.88 0.71 3.29
CA ALA A 270 -6.50 0.83 2.83
C ALA A 270 -6.10 2.30 2.67
N CYS A 271 -4.94 2.69 3.19
CA CYS A 271 -4.32 3.99 2.94
C CYS A 271 -3.03 3.77 2.13
N VAL A 272 -3.06 4.16 0.88
CA VAL A 272 -2.04 3.87 -0.14
C VAL A 272 -1.37 5.18 -0.53
N ASN A 273 -0.18 5.44 0.03
CA ASN A 273 0.51 6.71 -0.18
C ASN A 273 1.69 6.56 -1.14
N ASN A 274 1.72 7.38 -2.20
CA ASN A 274 2.82 7.46 -3.17
C ASN A 274 3.33 6.07 -3.62
N SER A 275 2.41 5.18 -3.95
CA SER A 275 2.74 3.77 -4.20
C SER A 275 3.30 3.51 -5.60
N GLY A 276 2.97 4.35 -6.56
CA GLY A 276 3.53 4.33 -7.91
C GLY A 276 3.28 3.07 -8.72
N CYS A 277 4.21 2.77 -9.59
CA CYS A 277 4.22 1.56 -10.41
C CYS A 277 4.10 0.31 -9.52
N CYS A 278 3.41 -0.72 -9.99
CA CYS A 278 3.14 -1.93 -9.22
C CYS A 278 2.39 -1.70 -7.89
N GLY A 279 2.00 -0.46 -7.61
CA GLY A 279 1.12 -0.01 -6.54
C GLY A 279 -0.22 0.44 -7.12
N ALA A 280 -0.58 1.72 -6.93
CA ALA A 280 -1.84 2.26 -7.44
C ALA A 280 -1.73 2.96 -8.82
N LYS A 281 -0.55 3.10 -9.42
CA LYS A 281 -0.41 3.74 -10.73
C LYS A 281 -0.77 2.79 -11.88
N LEU A 282 -1.70 3.17 -12.77
CA LEU A 282 -1.96 2.44 -14.01
C LEU A 282 -0.68 2.29 -14.86
N ASN A 283 -0.45 1.08 -15.38
CA ASN A 283 0.68 0.79 -16.25
C ASN A 283 0.38 1.03 -17.72
N HIS A 284 -0.89 0.85 -18.16
CA HIS A 284 -1.33 1.16 -19.54
C HIS A 284 -1.37 2.65 -19.85
N VAL A 285 -1.15 3.52 -18.87
CA VAL A 285 -1.10 4.96 -19.05
C VAL A 285 0.34 5.44 -19.06
N ALA A 286 0.77 6.05 -20.14
CA ALA A 286 2.07 6.69 -20.22
C ALA A 286 2.09 7.95 -19.35
N VAL A 287 2.69 7.86 -18.18
CA VAL A 287 2.96 9.01 -17.31
C VAL A 287 4.45 9.36 -17.45
N PRO A 288 4.80 10.52 -17.99
CA PRO A 288 6.20 10.91 -18.17
C PRO A 288 6.99 10.82 -16.85
N LEU A 289 8.22 10.32 -16.93
CA LEU A 289 9.14 10.18 -15.82
C LEU A 289 8.72 9.18 -14.72
N SER A 290 7.57 8.52 -14.85
CA SER A 290 7.14 7.52 -13.88
C SER A 290 7.88 6.19 -14.07
N GLU A 291 8.02 5.46 -12.96
CA GLU A 291 8.60 4.12 -12.93
C GLU A 291 7.81 3.13 -13.80
N THR A 292 8.50 2.10 -14.27
CA THR A 292 7.95 0.98 -15.06
C THR A 292 8.10 -0.33 -14.31
N ILE A 293 7.32 -1.35 -14.72
CA ILE A 293 7.41 -2.71 -14.17
C ILE A 293 8.85 -3.24 -14.26
N GLY A 294 9.52 -2.98 -15.40
CA GLY A 294 10.90 -3.41 -15.61
C GLY A 294 11.89 -2.74 -14.65
N GLN A 295 11.71 -1.44 -14.38
CA GLN A 295 12.53 -0.72 -13.41
C GLN A 295 12.32 -1.25 -11.99
N ASP A 296 11.07 -1.44 -11.54
CA ASP A 296 10.78 -1.99 -10.22
C ASP A 296 11.36 -3.40 -10.05
N ASN A 297 11.18 -4.28 -11.01
CA ASN A 297 11.70 -5.64 -10.95
C ASN A 297 13.22 -5.75 -11.03
N ASN A 298 13.88 -4.83 -11.73
CA ASN A 298 15.33 -4.82 -11.84
C ASN A 298 16.02 -4.17 -10.64
N ASN A 299 15.44 -3.07 -10.13
CA ASN A 299 15.99 -2.36 -8.99
C ASN A 299 15.68 -3.07 -7.67
N ASN A 300 14.53 -3.75 -7.60
CA ASN A 300 14.04 -4.40 -6.39
C ASN A 300 13.56 -5.84 -6.69
N PRO A 301 14.46 -6.73 -7.11
CA PRO A 301 14.10 -8.06 -7.61
C PRO A 301 13.48 -8.99 -6.55
N HIS A 302 13.47 -8.57 -5.29
CA HIS A 302 12.89 -9.27 -4.15
C HIS A 302 11.42 -8.88 -3.87
N TRP A 303 10.93 -7.75 -4.42
CA TRP A 303 9.60 -7.28 -4.05
C TRP A 303 8.46 -8.17 -4.52
N PHE A 304 8.58 -8.73 -5.72
CA PHE A 304 7.52 -9.50 -6.37
C PHE A 304 7.96 -10.95 -6.67
N ALA A 305 7.03 -11.79 -7.09
CA ALA A 305 7.34 -13.11 -7.61
C ALA A 305 8.22 -13.02 -8.87
N ARG A 306 9.08 -14.02 -9.10
CA ARG A 306 9.94 -14.05 -10.30
C ARG A 306 9.12 -14.06 -11.59
N SER A 307 7.98 -14.73 -11.58
CA SER A 307 7.01 -14.76 -12.69
C SER A 307 6.59 -13.36 -13.16
N TYR A 308 6.65 -12.34 -12.31
CA TYR A 308 6.28 -10.96 -12.67
C TYR A 308 7.24 -10.36 -13.69
N ARG A 309 8.49 -10.79 -13.73
CA ARG A 309 9.52 -10.30 -14.67
C ARG A 309 9.17 -10.51 -16.14
N ARG A 310 8.28 -11.46 -16.46
CA ARG A 310 7.81 -11.67 -17.85
C ARG A 310 7.10 -10.45 -18.44
N PHE A 311 6.67 -9.53 -17.61
CA PHE A 311 6.02 -8.28 -18.01
C PHE A 311 6.98 -7.09 -18.12
N ASN A 312 8.29 -7.27 -17.85
CA ASN A 312 9.28 -6.21 -18.01
C ASN A 312 9.29 -5.68 -19.45
N GLY A 313 9.19 -4.35 -19.60
CA GLY A 313 9.13 -3.69 -20.90
C GLY A 313 7.84 -3.96 -21.70
N ARG A 314 6.79 -4.46 -21.04
CA ARG A 314 5.49 -4.78 -21.63
C ARG A 314 4.35 -4.09 -20.88
N ASP A 315 4.62 -2.97 -20.21
CA ASP A 315 3.69 -2.26 -19.34
C ASP A 315 2.31 -2.01 -19.99
N PHE A 316 2.28 -1.72 -21.30
CA PHE A 316 1.04 -1.50 -22.07
C PHE A 316 0.39 -2.79 -22.62
N LEU A 317 0.96 -3.96 -22.33
CA LEU A 317 0.51 -5.25 -22.86
C LEU A 317 0.18 -6.26 -21.75
N ILE A 318 0.20 -5.83 -20.50
CA ILE A 318 -0.16 -6.71 -19.39
C ILE A 318 -1.67 -7.01 -19.43
N PRO A 319 -2.10 -8.26 -19.12
CA PRO A 319 -3.50 -8.66 -19.22
C PRO A 319 -4.36 -8.18 -18.03
N PHE A 320 -3.84 -7.29 -17.19
CA PHE A 320 -4.49 -6.68 -16.02
C PHE A 320 -3.94 -5.27 -15.81
N ASP A 321 -4.49 -4.49 -14.89
CA ASP A 321 -3.81 -3.28 -14.42
C ASP A 321 -4.19 -2.98 -12.96
N GLN A 322 -3.59 -1.96 -12.39
CA GLN A 322 -3.63 -1.69 -10.94
C GLN A 322 -5.05 -1.39 -10.43
N HIS A 323 -5.97 -0.91 -11.29
CA HIS A 323 -7.38 -0.75 -10.93
C HIS A 323 -8.05 -2.08 -10.53
N TRP A 324 -7.55 -3.24 -11.01
CA TRP A 324 -8.05 -4.53 -10.54
C TRP A 324 -7.71 -4.78 -9.08
N ILE A 325 -6.48 -4.39 -8.66
CA ILE A 325 -6.04 -4.59 -7.27
C ILE A 325 -6.82 -3.65 -6.34
N VAL A 326 -7.01 -2.40 -6.76
CA VAL A 326 -7.85 -1.43 -6.04
C VAL A 326 -9.29 -1.95 -5.94
N ALA A 327 -9.85 -2.51 -7.00
CA ALA A 327 -11.20 -3.07 -7.04
C ALA A 327 -11.41 -4.24 -6.07
N LEU A 328 -10.37 -5.03 -5.74
CA LEU A 328 -10.45 -6.09 -4.73
C LEU A 328 -10.76 -5.58 -3.32
N VAL A 329 -10.57 -4.28 -3.07
CA VAL A 329 -10.92 -3.66 -1.78
C VAL A 329 -12.42 -3.38 -1.67
N ALA A 330 -13.16 -3.30 -2.79
CA ALA A 330 -14.60 -3.05 -2.78
C ALA A 330 -15.37 -4.09 -1.93
N PRO A 331 -16.43 -3.71 -1.22
CA PRO A 331 -16.98 -2.34 -1.09
C PRO A 331 -16.39 -1.52 0.07
N ARG A 332 -15.28 -1.97 0.68
CA ARG A 332 -14.59 -1.32 1.82
C ARG A 332 -14.00 0.03 1.41
N LEU A 333 -13.40 0.72 2.35
CA LEU A 333 -12.79 2.02 2.12
C LEU A 333 -11.37 1.87 1.54
N ILE A 334 -11.01 2.74 0.62
CA ILE A 334 -9.62 2.90 0.17
C ILE A 334 -9.32 4.38 -0.03
N TYR A 335 -8.14 4.79 0.38
CA TYR A 335 -7.62 6.13 0.18
C TYR A 335 -6.29 6.08 -0.55
N ILE A 336 -6.21 6.72 -1.71
CA ILE A 336 -4.98 6.87 -2.48
C ILE A 336 -4.47 8.29 -2.32
N ALA A 337 -3.21 8.45 -1.94
CA ALA A 337 -2.57 9.73 -1.66
C ALA A 337 -1.33 9.90 -2.52
N SER A 338 -1.24 11.00 -3.23
CA SER A 338 -0.16 11.32 -4.15
C SER A 338 0.49 12.67 -3.81
N ALA A 339 1.70 12.89 -4.33
CA ALA A 339 2.44 14.14 -4.18
C ALA A 339 2.82 14.74 -5.55
N SER A 340 2.65 16.05 -5.71
CA SER A 340 2.72 16.72 -7.02
C SER A 340 4.13 16.75 -7.64
N TYR A 341 5.18 16.58 -6.84
CA TYR A 341 6.56 16.52 -7.31
C TYR A 341 7.11 15.08 -7.38
N ASP A 342 6.31 14.10 -7.00
CA ASP A 342 6.65 12.69 -7.08
C ASP A 342 6.33 12.12 -8.46
N THR A 343 7.08 12.58 -9.46
CA THR A 343 6.89 12.16 -10.86
C THR A 343 7.13 10.67 -11.04
N GLY A 344 8.04 10.07 -10.24
CA GLY A 344 8.33 8.64 -10.24
C GLY A 344 7.10 7.79 -9.92
N ALA A 345 6.32 8.18 -8.93
CA ALA A 345 5.07 7.48 -8.59
C ALA A 345 3.95 7.69 -9.63
N GLY A 346 4.02 8.75 -10.43
CA GLY A 346 3.02 9.01 -11.47
C GLY A 346 1.63 9.34 -10.91
N PRO A 347 1.45 10.47 -10.21
CA PRO A 347 0.21 10.84 -9.51
C PRO A 347 -1.06 10.78 -10.36
N TRP A 348 -0.95 11.14 -11.65
CA TRP A 348 -2.07 11.05 -12.57
C TRP A 348 -2.53 9.61 -12.80
N GLY A 349 -1.59 8.68 -12.95
CA GLY A 349 -1.89 7.25 -13.07
C GLY A 349 -2.54 6.68 -11.80
N GLU A 350 -2.13 7.15 -10.60
CA GLU A 350 -2.76 6.78 -9.33
C GLU A 350 -4.20 7.30 -9.23
N PHE A 351 -4.47 8.54 -9.68
CA PHE A 351 -5.83 9.10 -9.76
C PHE A 351 -6.72 8.31 -10.73
N LEU A 352 -6.22 8.02 -11.92
CA LEU A 352 -6.96 7.24 -12.91
C LEU A 352 -7.31 5.84 -12.43
N THR A 353 -6.44 5.20 -11.66
CA THR A 353 -6.73 3.91 -11.01
C THR A 353 -7.94 4.01 -10.08
N ALA A 354 -8.00 5.04 -9.23
CA ALA A 354 -9.14 5.28 -8.34
C ALA A 354 -10.46 5.45 -9.14
N ARG A 355 -10.37 6.18 -10.24
CA ARG A 355 -11.49 6.42 -11.15
C ARG A 355 -11.98 5.12 -11.82
N CYS A 356 -11.05 4.35 -12.40
CA CYS A 356 -11.37 3.12 -13.14
C CYS A 356 -11.90 2.00 -12.23
N ALA A 357 -11.39 1.89 -10.99
CA ALA A 357 -11.87 0.90 -10.03
C ALA A 357 -13.30 1.16 -9.53
N THR A 358 -13.82 2.38 -9.69
CA THR A 358 -15.15 2.82 -9.20
C THR A 358 -16.29 1.91 -9.65
N GLU A 359 -16.18 1.28 -10.82
CA GLU A 359 -17.25 0.44 -11.35
C GLU A 359 -17.59 -0.76 -10.46
N VAL A 360 -16.61 -1.31 -9.72
CA VAL A 360 -16.87 -2.43 -8.82
C VAL A 360 -17.65 -1.97 -7.58
N TRP A 361 -17.40 -0.76 -7.05
CA TRP A 361 -18.26 -0.21 -5.98
C TRP A 361 -19.71 -0.02 -6.43
N ARG A 362 -19.93 0.31 -7.70
CA ARG A 362 -21.29 0.44 -8.26
C ARG A 362 -22.06 -0.88 -8.24
N LEU A 363 -21.40 -2.04 -8.40
CA LEU A 363 -22.04 -3.35 -8.24
C LEU A 363 -22.68 -3.50 -6.86
N TYR A 364 -22.04 -2.98 -5.82
CA TYR A 364 -22.55 -3.01 -4.43
C TYR A 364 -23.56 -1.88 -4.13
N GLY A 365 -23.96 -1.10 -5.11
CA GLY A 365 -24.78 0.09 -4.91
C GLY A 365 -24.04 1.21 -4.15
N ALA A 366 -22.73 1.14 -4.07
CA ALA A 366 -21.90 2.12 -3.37
C ALA A 366 -21.26 3.12 -4.36
N ARG A 367 -20.94 4.31 -3.85
CA ARG A 367 -20.19 5.31 -4.62
C ARG A 367 -18.69 5.05 -4.43
N GLY A 368 -17.98 4.81 -5.53
CA GLY A 368 -16.52 4.72 -5.53
C GLY A 368 -15.86 6.09 -5.38
N LEU A 369 -14.99 6.51 -6.31
CA LEU A 369 -14.51 7.88 -6.39
C LEU A 369 -15.64 8.81 -6.84
N VAL A 370 -15.81 9.91 -6.15
CA VAL A 370 -16.79 10.95 -6.51
C VAL A 370 -16.05 12.20 -6.93
N GLU A 371 -16.06 12.43 -8.23
CA GLU A 371 -15.41 13.57 -8.85
C GLU A 371 -16.34 14.79 -8.81
N ASN A 372 -16.32 15.52 -7.71
CA ASN A 372 -17.13 16.72 -7.49
C ASN A 372 -16.38 18.03 -7.77
N HIS A 373 -15.12 17.94 -8.17
CA HIS A 373 -14.28 19.06 -8.58
C HIS A 373 -13.13 18.58 -9.48
N PHE A 374 -12.39 19.51 -10.06
CA PHE A 374 -11.22 19.18 -10.88
C PHE A 374 -10.09 18.56 -10.03
N TYR A 375 -9.35 17.64 -10.64
CA TYR A 375 -8.10 17.12 -10.11
C TYR A 375 -7.10 18.26 -9.92
N ALA A 376 -6.76 18.56 -8.67
CA ALA A 376 -5.87 19.66 -8.33
C ALA A 376 -5.19 19.45 -6.99
N VAL A 377 -4.02 20.07 -6.84
CA VAL A 377 -3.27 20.07 -5.57
C VAL A 377 -4.11 20.71 -4.45
N GLY A 378 -4.16 20.03 -3.31
CA GLY A 378 -4.85 20.51 -2.11
C GLY A 378 -6.38 20.41 -2.15
N ARG A 379 -6.93 19.65 -3.09
CA ARG A 379 -8.37 19.39 -3.19
C ARG A 379 -8.67 17.90 -3.04
N PRO A 380 -8.96 17.41 -1.82
CA PRO A 380 -9.22 16.00 -1.58
C PRO A 380 -10.61 15.57 -2.04
N PHE A 381 -10.72 14.35 -2.56
CA PHE A 381 -11.98 13.67 -2.88
C PHE A 381 -12.34 12.73 -1.71
N HIS A 382 -13.35 13.08 -0.92
CA HIS A 382 -13.76 12.33 0.28
C HIS A 382 -15.20 11.82 0.22
N GLU A 383 -15.94 12.08 -0.88
CA GLU A 383 -17.39 11.89 -0.91
C GLU A 383 -17.84 10.45 -1.09
N GLY A 384 -17.01 9.61 -1.70
CA GLY A 384 -17.29 8.21 -1.95
C GLY A 384 -16.50 7.27 -1.04
N ARG A 385 -16.48 5.98 -1.35
CA ARG A 385 -15.70 4.97 -0.64
C ARG A 385 -14.27 4.83 -1.14
N ILE A 386 -13.95 5.47 -2.26
CA ILE A 386 -12.59 5.71 -2.71
C ILE A 386 -12.28 7.18 -2.43
N GLY A 387 -11.30 7.43 -1.58
CA GLY A 387 -10.74 8.75 -1.34
C GLY A 387 -9.48 8.98 -2.17
N TYR A 388 -9.22 10.24 -2.51
CA TYR A 388 -7.98 10.62 -3.19
C TYR A 388 -7.57 12.04 -2.82
N HIS A 389 -6.28 12.30 -2.73
CA HIS A 389 -5.75 13.67 -2.77
C HIS A 389 -4.40 13.75 -3.46
N LEU A 390 -4.11 14.91 -3.99
CA LEU A 390 -2.80 15.33 -4.48
C LEU A 390 -2.29 16.45 -3.59
N ARG A 391 -1.32 16.16 -2.71
CA ARG A 391 -0.66 17.20 -1.92
C ARG A 391 0.46 17.87 -2.71
N LYS A 392 0.85 19.07 -2.31
CA LYS A 392 2.08 19.68 -2.78
C LYS A 392 3.29 19.01 -2.11
N GLY A 393 4.31 18.65 -2.88
CA GLY A 393 5.57 18.15 -2.33
C GLY A 393 6.09 16.90 -3.01
N GLU A 394 7.13 16.35 -2.41
CA GLU A 394 7.93 15.24 -2.91
C GLU A 394 7.46 13.89 -2.37
N HIS A 395 8.18 12.81 -2.73
CA HIS A 395 7.95 11.43 -2.31
C HIS A 395 8.12 11.25 -0.80
N ASP A 396 7.05 11.36 -0.03
CA ASP A 396 7.04 11.21 1.42
C ASP A 396 5.62 10.87 1.95
N LEU A 397 5.55 10.49 3.23
CA LEU A 397 4.30 10.40 4.02
C LEU A 397 4.33 11.52 5.06
N LYS A 398 3.40 12.45 4.93
CA LYS A 398 3.34 13.69 5.72
C LYS A 398 2.12 13.75 6.62
N LEU A 399 2.15 14.67 7.57
CA LEU A 399 0.99 14.95 8.43
C LEU A 399 -0.27 15.32 7.63
N GLU A 400 -0.11 15.97 6.47
CA GLU A 400 -1.23 16.27 5.57
C GLU A 400 -1.91 15.00 5.06
N ASP A 401 -1.13 13.96 4.67
CA ASP A 401 -1.67 12.67 4.25
C ASP A 401 -2.46 12.00 5.39
N TRP A 402 -1.89 11.98 6.59
CA TRP A 402 -2.55 11.43 7.78
C TRP A 402 -3.83 12.17 8.15
N ASN A 403 -3.85 13.50 8.04
CA ASN A 403 -5.07 14.27 8.28
C ASN A 403 -6.16 13.88 7.30
N ASN A 404 -5.84 13.75 6.02
CA ASN A 404 -6.78 13.32 4.99
C ASN A 404 -7.28 11.89 5.24
N PHE A 405 -6.43 10.95 5.68
CA PHE A 405 -6.84 9.58 6.04
C PHE A 405 -7.84 9.59 7.21
N MET A 406 -7.54 10.35 8.26
CA MET A 406 -8.41 10.46 9.43
C MET A 406 -9.72 11.20 9.11
N ASP A 407 -9.68 12.28 8.31
CA ASP A 407 -10.86 13.02 7.87
C ASP A 407 -11.79 12.13 7.03
N PHE A 408 -11.21 11.29 6.17
CA PHE A 408 -11.95 10.32 5.39
C PHE A 408 -12.59 9.25 6.28
N ALA A 409 -11.86 8.70 7.24
CA ALA A 409 -12.39 7.74 8.21
C ALA A 409 -13.51 8.35 9.07
N ASP A 410 -13.34 9.58 9.57
CA ASP A 410 -14.35 10.32 10.32
C ASP A 410 -15.64 10.50 9.51
N ARG A 411 -15.51 10.86 8.23
CA ARG A 411 -16.65 11.02 7.31
C ARG A 411 -17.43 9.73 7.12
N HIS A 412 -16.76 8.59 7.19
CA HIS A 412 -17.36 7.26 7.10
C HIS A 412 -17.76 6.66 8.46
N GLY A 413 -17.88 7.51 9.51
CA GLY A 413 -18.43 7.10 10.80
C GLY A 413 -17.49 6.26 11.67
N TRP A 414 -16.18 6.36 11.45
CA TRP A 414 -15.22 5.63 12.28
C TRP A 414 -15.06 6.24 13.66
N ARG A 415 -15.27 7.52 13.80
CA ARG A 415 -15.29 8.21 15.07
C ARG A 415 -16.73 8.36 15.57
N ALA A 416 -16.98 8.07 16.84
CA ALA A 416 -18.26 8.40 17.46
C ALA A 416 -18.48 9.93 17.33
N LYS A 417 -19.66 10.34 16.83
CA LYS A 417 -20.02 11.76 16.83
C LYS A 417 -20.04 12.20 18.30
N CYS A 418 -19.09 13.06 18.69
CA CYS A 418 -19.16 13.74 19.97
C CYS A 418 -20.50 14.50 20.00
N SER A 419 -21.44 14.05 20.82
CA SER A 419 -22.67 14.78 21.14
C SER A 419 -22.33 15.87 22.13
N GLY A 420 -21.63 16.91 21.64
CA GLY A 420 -21.31 18.08 22.45
C GLY A 420 -20.96 19.26 21.56
N PRO A 421 -21.40 20.48 21.87
CA PRO A 421 -21.04 21.65 21.08
C PRO A 421 -19.53 21.90 21.16
N VAL A 422 -18.92 22.05 19.99
CA VAL A 422 -17.56 22.60 19.87
C VAL A 422 -17.63 24.03 20.41
N ARG A 423 -17.03 24.29 21.57
CA ARG A 423 -16.80 25.61 22.10
C ARG A 423 -15.45 26.16 21.62
#